data_09fdfcf07e7ea4c337f67feeac8615e9
#
_entry.id   09fdfcf07e7ea4c337f67feeac8615e9
#
_cell.length_a   1.000
_cell.length_b   1.000
_cell.length_c   1.000
_cell.angle_alpha   90.00
_cell.angle_beta   90.00
_cell.angle_gamma   90.00
#
_symmetry.space_group_name_H-M   'P 1'
#
loop_
_entity.id
_entity.type
_entity.pdbx_description
1 polymer ?
#
loop_
_entity_poly.entity_id
_entity_poly.type
_entity_poly.pdbx_seq_one_letter_code
_entity_poly.pdbx_strand_id
1 'polypeptide(L)'
;MFVGSKNALAASAGASAYCTAKAAEIHLARCLALEGAPLGIRVNVVNPDAVIRGSRIWSGSWREERAAANKIDTGDIEEFYRKRSLLQRSVFPEDVAEAIYFFASEAAGKSTGNILNVDAGNAVAFTR
;
A
#
# COMPACT_ATOMS: atom_id res chain seq x y z
N MET A 1 -10.83 8.72 1.46
CA MET A 1 -9.63 8.08 0.83
C MET A 1 -8.70 7.61 1.92
N PHE A 2 -8.24 6.35 1.83
CA PHE A 2 -7.27 5.74 2.73
C PHE A 2 -6.00 5.36 1.96
N VAL A 3 -4.86 5.40 2.63
CA VAL A 3 -3.58 4.90 2.10
C VAL A 3 -3.17 3.69 2.94
N GLY A 4 -3.46 2.52 2.40
CA GLY A 4 -3.15 1.25 3.03
C GLY A 4 -1.67 0.86 2.94
N SER A 5 -1.43 -0.41 2.80
CA SER A 5 -0.12 -1.00 2.54
C SER A 5 -0.30 -2.42 2.01
N LYS A 6 0.62 -2.90 1.17
CA LYS A 6 0.68 -4.32 0.80
C LYS A 6 0.56 -5.23 2.04
N ASN A 7 1.12 -4.81 3.16
CA ASN A 7 1.09 -5.55 4.41
C ASN A 7 -0.31 -5.70 5.04
N ALA A 8 -1.28 -4.95 4.58
CA ALA A 8 -2.68 -5.17 4.95
C ALA A 8 -3.29 -6.42 4.31
N LEU A 9 -2.75 -6.85 3.18
CA LEU A 9 -3.23 -8.00 2.39
C LEU A 9 -2.31 -9.21 2.50
N ALA A 10 -1.01 -8.98 2.61
CA ALA A 10 0.01 -10.03 2.70
C ALA A 10 0.93 -9.78 3.90
N ALA A 11 0.89 -10.67 4.86
CA ALA A 11 1.68 -10.56 6.08
C ALA A 11 3.19 -10.57 5.82
N SER A 12 3.93 -9.90 6.70
CA SER A 12 5.39 -9.89 6.71
C SER A 12 5.91 -10.26 8.09
N ALA A 13 6.87 -11.16 8.14
CA ALA A 13 7.52 -11.56 9.40
C ALA A 13 8.16 -10.35 10.10
N GLY A 14 8.05 -10.29 11.43
CA GLY A 14 8.56 -9.18 12.24
C GLY A 14 7.83 -7.86 12.05
N ALA A 15 6.61 -7.86 11.50
CA ALA A 15 5.81 -6.66 11.27
C ALA A 15 4.34 -6.84 11.70
N SER A 16 4.06 -7.70 12.67
CA SER A 16 2.68 -8.07 13.06
C SER A 16 1.83 -6.87 13.44
N ALA A 17 2.33 -5.96 14.27
CA ALA A 17 1.60 -4.76 14.68
C ALA A 17 1.25 -3.87 13.47
N TYR A 18 2.22 -3.63 12.58
CA TYR A 18 2.00 -2.86 11.37
C TYR A 18 1.01 -3.54 10.41
N CYS A 19 1.16 -4.84 10.17
CA CYS A 19 0.24 -5.61 9.32
C CYS A 19 -1.19 -5.55 9.86
N THR A 20 -1.37 -5.76 11.18
CA THR A 20 -2.68 -5.71 11.82
C THR A 20 -3.31 -4.32 11.71
N ALA A 21 -2.56 -3.26 12.01
CA ALA A 21 -3.04 -1.90 11.89
C ALA A 21 -3.50 -1.57 10.47
N LYS A 22 -2.70 -1.95 9.46
CA LYS A 22 -3.04 -1.70 8.05
C LYS A 22 -4.21 -2.58 7.55
N ALA A 23 -4.35 -3.80 8.05
CA ALA A 23 -5.50 -4.65 7.76
C ALA A 23 -6.80 -4.05 8.35
N ALA A 24 -6.74 -3.57 9.59
CA ALA A 24 -7.86 -2.88 10.23
C ALA A 24 -8.26 -1.61 9.48
N GLU A 25 -7.30 -0.84 8.99
CA GLU A 25 -7.53 0.37 8.18
C GLU A 25 -8.29 0.06 6.88
N ILE A 26 -7.91 -1.00 6.16
CA ILE A 26 -8.63 -1.44 4.95
C ILE A 26 -10.04 -1.90 5.29
N HIS A 27 -10.22 -2.65 6.38
CA HIS A 27 -11.54 -3.10 6.79
C HIS A 27 -12.44 -1.95 7.20
N LEU A 28 -11.92 -0.97 7.95
CA LEU A 28 -12.63 0.28 8.28
C LEU A 28 -13.08 1.01 7.02
N ALA A 29 -12.21 1.12 6.01
CA ALA A 29 -12.56 1.76 4.74
C ALA A 29 -13.77 1.07 4.07
N ARG A 30 -13.85 -0.26 4.14
CA ARG A 30 -15.01 -1.02 3.62
C ARG A 30 -16.28 -0.75 4.41
N CYS A 31 -16.23 -0.69 5.74
CA CYS A 31 -17.36 -0.32 6.56
C CYS A 31 -17.86 1.10 6.20
N LEU A 32 -16.94 2.06 6.12
CA LEU A 32 -17.28 3.43 5.75
C LEU A 32 -17.79 3.57 4.31
N ALA A 33 -17.40 2.68 3.39
CA ALA A 33 -17.98 2.65 2.05
C ALA A 33 -19.45 2.25 2.08
N LEU A 34 -19.83 1.29 2.93
CA LEU A 34 -21.22 0.87 3.12
C LEU A 34 -22.04 1.97 3.81
N GLU A 35 -21.51 2.54 4.88
CA GLU A 35 -22.19 3.57 5.69
C GLU A 35 -22.32 4.89 4.93
N GLY A 36 -21.34 5.26 4.13
CA GLY A 36 -21.29 6.51 3.39
C GLY A 36 -22.07 6.50 2.07
N ALA A 37 -22.32 5.33 1.50
CA ALA A 37 -22.97 5.22 0.19
C ALA A 37 -24.37 5.89 0.13
N PRO A 38 -25.26 5.76 1.13
CA PRO A 38 -26.54 6.47 1.13
C PRO A 38 -26.42 8.00 1.18
N LEU A 39 -25.27 8.51 1.60
CA LEU A 39 -24.95 9.93 1.66
C LEU A 39 -24.18 10.43 0.42
N GLY A 40 -24.00 9.58 -0.59
CA GLY A 40 -23.21 9.90 -1.76
C GLY A 40 -21.69 9.96 -1.53
N ILE A 41 -21.22 9.44 -0.39
CA ILE A 41 -19.78 9.43 -0.04
C ILE A 41 -19.12 8.19 -0.64
N ARG A 42 -18.06 8.42 -1.41
CA ARG A 42 -17.20 7.36 -1.93
C ARG A 42 -16.00 7.13 -1.01
N VAL A 43 -15.70 5.87 -0.70
CA VAL A 43 -14.56 5.50 0.13
C VAL A 43 -13.74 4.43 -0.60
N ASN A 44 -12.49 4.74 -0.88
CA ASN A 44 -11.55 3.85 -1.57
C ASN A 44 -10.19 3.83 -0.88
N VAL A 45 -9.40 2.83 -1.17
CA VAL A 45 -8.05 2.61 -0.64
C VAL A 45 -7.05 2.59 -1.78
N VAL A 46 -5.97 3.36 -1.66
CA VAL A 46 -4.75 3.15 -2.44
C VAL A 46 -3.79 2.32 -1.58
N ASN A 47 -3.27 1.24 -2.13
CA ASN A 47 -2.51 0.24 -1.40
C ASN A 47 -1.10 0.09 -1.98
N PRO A 48 -0.13 0.93 -1.55
CA PRO A 48 1.23 0.88 -2.07
C PRO A 48 2.06 -0.25 -1.45
N ASP A 49 3.12 -0.65 -2.16
CA ASP A 49 4.24 -1.41 -1.60
C ASP A 49 5.56 -0.71 -1.91
N ALA A 50 6.48 -0.76 -0.94
CA ALA A 50 7.88 -0.39 -1.10
C ALA A 50 8.14 1.00 -1.72
N VAL A 51 7.40 2.01 -1.30
CA VAL A 51 7.74 3.40 -1.59
C VAL A 51 8.95 3.78 -0.73
N ILE A 52 10.15 3.46 -1.24
CA ILE A 52 11.40 3.61 -0.48
C ILE A 52 11.86 5.07 -0.47
N ARG A 53 11.96 5.68 -1.67
CA ARG A 53 12.39 7.07 -1.83
C ARG A 53 11.27 8.01 -1.42
N GLY A 54 11.62 9.08 -0.70
CA GLY A 54 10.69 10.10 -0.25
C GLY A 54 9.76 9.69 0.89
N SER A 55 9.84 8.46 1.40
CA SER A 55 9.01 7.97 2.49
C SER A 55 9.76 7.97 3.83
N ARG A 56 9.20 8.64 4.83
CA ARG A 56 9.79 8.79 6.16
C ARG A 56 9.92 7.48 6.94
N ILE A 57 9.09 6.49 6.65
CA ILE A 57 9.18 5.17 7.31
C ILE A 57 10.52 4.46 7.02
N TRP A 58 11.13 4.76 5.87
CA TRP A 58 12.41 4.17 5.47
C TRP A 58 13.65 4.94 5.93
N SER A 59 13.49 6.04 6.66
CA SER A 59 14.60 6.83 7.22
C SER A 59 14.97 6.46 8.65
N GLY A 60 14.28 5.49 9.27
CA GLY A 60 14.51 5.03 10.65
C GLY A 60 14.81 3.54 10.75
N SER A 61 14.65 2.98 11.96
CA SER A 61 14.90 1.57 12.29
C SER A 61 14.14 0.58 11.41
N TRP A 62 13.00 0.99 10.87
CA TRP A 62 12.22 0.13 9.95
C TRP A 62 13.04 -0.38 8.77
N ARG A 63 13.91 0.46 8.19
CA ARG A 63 14.80 0.07 7.09
C ARG A 63 15.75 -1.04 7.52
N GLU A 64 16.37 -0.89 8.68
CA GLU A 64 17.29 -1.86 9.26
C GLU A 64 16.59 -3.17 9.60
N GLU A 65 15.42 -3.09 10.25
CA GLU A 65 14.61 -4.24 10.60
C GLU A 65 14.17 -5.02 9.35
N ARG A 66 13.79 -4.32 8.27
CA ARG A 66 13.41 -4.99 7.02
C ARG A 66 14.60 -5.60 6.29
N ALA A 67 15.77 -4.96 6.32
CA ALA A 67 17.00 -5.52 5.78
C ALA A 67 17.39 -6.81 6.53
N ALA A 68 17.39 -6.76 7.87
CA ALA A 68 17.68 -7.91 8.72
C ALA A 68 16.69 -9.05 8.50
N ALA A 69 15.39 -8.77 8.47
CA ALA A 69 14.35 -9.79 8.26
C ALA A 69 14.43 -10.46 6.89
N ASN A 70 14.97 -9.78 5.89
CA ASN A 70 15.18 -10.33 4.54
C ASN A 70 16.62 -10.82 4.30
N LYS A 71 17.52 -10.71 5.29
CA LYS A 71 18.93 -11.12 5.22
C LYS A 71 19.70 -10.44 4.09
N ILE A 72 19.53 -9.14 3.97
CA ILE A 72 20.20 -8.28 2.98
C ILE A 72 20.82 -7.06 3.66
N ASP A 73 21.73 -6.38 2.97
CA ASP A 73 22.26 -5.11 3.42
C ASP A 73 21.22 -3.97 3.28
N THR A 74 21.31 -2.98 4.15
CA THR A 74 20.39 -1.81 4.10
C THR A 74 20.50 -1.02 2.79
N GLY A 75 21.68 -1.06 2.13
CA GLY A 75 21.91 -0.47 0.83
C GLY A 75 21.12 -1.13 -0.30
N ASP A 76 20.89 -2.44 -0.19
CA ASP A 76 20.26 -3.24 -1.24
C ASP A 76 18.73 -3.27 -1.16
N ILE A 77 18.14 -2.62 -0.16
CA ILE A 77 16.71 -2.76 0.15
C ILE A 77 15.82 -2.33 -1.03
N GLU A 78 16.16 -1.24 -1.72
CA GLU A 78 15.38 -0.77 -2.87
C GLU A 78 15.42 -1.76 -4.02
N GLU A 79 16.61 -2.24 -4.35
CA GLU A 79 16.81 -3.21 -5.42
C GLU A 79 16.13 -4.56 -5.10
N PHE A 80 16.19 -4.99 -3.85
CA PHE A 80 15.49 -6.18 -3.37
C PHE A 80 13.97 -6.07 -3.57
N TYR A 81 13.36 -4.96 -3.17
CA TYR A 81 11.92 -4.76 -3.35
C TYR A 81 11.55 -4.59 -4.83
N ARG A 82 12.37 -3.87 -5.60
CA ARG A 82 12.19 -3.73 -7.04
C ARG A 82 12.13 -5.09 -7.74
N LYS A 83 13.09 -5.97 -7.47
CA LYS A 83 13.18 -7.31 -8.08
C LYS A 83 12.02 -8.23 -7.70
N ARG A 84 11.36 -8.00 -6.58
CA ARG A 84 10.21 -8.80 -6.14
C ARG A 84 8.92 -8.48 -6.89
N SER A 85 8.81 -7.30 -7.47
CA SER A 85 7.64 -6.93 -8.25
C SER A 85 7.68 -7.51 -9.66
N LEU A 86 6.53 -7.82 -10.24
CA LEU A 86 6.43 -8.42 -11.58
C LEU A 86 6.98 -7.49 -12.66
N LEU A 87 6.75 -6.18 -12.55
CA LEU A 87 7.24 -5.18 -13.50
C LEU A 87 8.70 -4.81 -13.25
N GLN A 88 9.29 -5.26 -12.15
CA GLN A 88 10.65 -4.93 -11.70
C GLN A 88 10.93 -3.42 -11.71
N ARG A 89 9.98 -2.65 -11.21
CA ARG A 89 10.04 -1.19 -11.10
C ARG A 89 9.93 -0.75 -9.65
N SER A 90 10.64 0.33 -9.29
CA SER A 90 10.43 1.02 -8.02
C SER A 90 9.12 1.80 -8.07
N VAL A 91 8.44 1.89 -6.93
CA VAL A 91 7.25 2.72 -6.73
C VAL A 91 7.67 4.01 -6.05
N PHE A 92 7.20 5.13 -6.56
CA PHE A 92 7.50 6.47 -6.06
C PHE A 92 6.26 7.12 -5.45
N PRO A 93 6.42 8.15 -4.61
CA PRO A 93 5.29 8.91 -4.05
C PRO A 93 4.34 9.45 -5.13
N GLU A 94 4.88 9.82 -6.29
CA GLU A 94 4.14 10.34 -7.42
C GLU A 94 3.17 9.30 -7.99
N ASP A 95 3.58 8.03 -8.07
CA ASP A 95 2.71 6.93 -8.54
C ASP A 95 1.51 6.76 -7.59
N VAL A 96 1.76 6.89 -6.28
CA VAL A 96 0.70 6.82 -5.27
C VAL A 96 -0.23 8.03 -5.36
N ALA A 97 0.34 9.23 -5.58
CA ALA A 97 -0.43 10.46 -5.73
C ALA A 97 -1.36 10.42 -6.94
N GLU A 98 -0.92 9.90 -8.08
CA GLU A 98 -1.75 9.71 -9.27
C GLU A 98 -2.95 8.77 -8.99
N ALA A 99 -2.73 7.68 -8.28
CA ALA A 99 -3.80 6.76 -7.89
C ALA A 99 -4.81 7.42 -6.92
N ILE A 100 -4.33 8.24 -5.99
CA ILE A 100 -5.17 9.03 -5.09
C ILE A 100 -5.98 10.05 -5.89
N TYR A 101 -5.34 10.76 -6.82
CA TYR A 101 -6.01 11.74 -7.69
C TYR A 101 -7.11 11.09 -8.52
N PHE A 102 -6.85 9.93 -9.12
CA PHE A 102 -7.87 9.17 -9.86
C PHE A 102 -9.11 8.92 -8.99
N PHE A 103 -8.95 8.35 -7.79
CA PHE A 103 -10.09 8.08 -6.92
C PHE A 103 -10.77 9.33 -6.38
N ALA A 104 -10.05 10.44 -6.22
CA ALA A 104 -10.60 11.70 -5.76
C ALA A 104 -11.38 12.45 -6.86
N SER A 105 -11.09 12.16 -8.13
CA SER A 105 -11.66 12.85 -9.30
C SER A 105 -13.03 12.28 -9.70
N GLU A 106 -13.70 13.00 -10.61
CA GLU A 106 -14.95 12.56 -11.25
C GLU A 106 -14.76 11.29 -12.13
N ALA A 107 -13.55 11.02 -12.61
CA ALA A 107 -13.24 9.82 -13.38
C ALA A 107 -13.56 8.53 -12.59
N ALA A 108 -13.48 8.57 -11.26
CA ALA A 108 -13.85 7.49 -10.37
C ALA A 108 -15.24 7.67 -9.74
N GLY A 109 -16.13 8.45 -10.34
CA GLY A 109 -17.43 8.83 -9.77
C GLY A 109 -18.35 7.66 -9.42
N LYS A 110 -18.10 6.47 -9.98
CA LYS A 110 -18.86 5.24 -9.67
C LYS A 110 -18.03 4.20 -8.93
N SER A 111 -16.91 4.59 -8.31
CA SER A 111 -16.00 3.70 -7.61
C SER A 111 -16.05 3.94 -6.11
N THR A 112 -16.49 2.95 -5.33
CA THR A 112 -16.44 2.94 -3.86
C THR A 112 -16.15 1.53 -3.36
N GLY A 113 -15.51 1.40 -2.19
CA GLY A 113 -15.13 0.11 -1.59
C GLY A 113 -13.94 -0.59 -2.27
N ASN A 114 -13.24 0.07 -3.19
CA ASN A 114 -12.16 -0.52 -3.96
C ASN A 114 -10.81 -0.38 -3.25
N ILE A 115 -9.92 -1.32 -3.57
CA ILE A 115 -8.50 -1.29 -3.23
C ILE A 115 -7.72 -1.27 -4.54
N LEU A 116 -6.92 -0.23 -4.76
CA LEU A 116 -6.02 -0.12 -5.90
C LEU A 116 -4.58 -0.34 -5.42
N ASN A 117 -3.98 -1.45 -5.85
CA ASN A 117 -2.58 -1.72 -5.58
C ASN A 117 -1.69 -0.83 -6.47
N VAL A 118 -0.71 -0.18 -5.84
CA VAL A 118 0.37 0.59 -6.49
C VAL A 118 1.68 -0.02 -6.02
N ASP A 119 2.05 -1.15 -6.59
CA ASP A 119 3.10 -2.04 -6.08
C ASP A 119 3.96 -2.68 -7.19
N ALA A 120 3.83 -2.20 -8.42
CA ALA A 120 4.47 -2.74 -9.59
C ALA A 120 4.22 -4.27 -9.79
N GLY A 121 3.11 -4.77 -9.24
CA GLY A 121 2.71 -6.17 -9.35
C GLY A 121 3.31 -7.05 -8.26
N ASN A 122 2.94 -6.86 -7.01
CA ASN A 122 3.29 -7.78 -5.93
C ASN A 122 2.25 -8.91 -5.86
N ALA A 123 2.56 -10.07 -6.43
CA ALA A 123 1.62 -11.17 -6.60
C ALA A 123 1.02 -11.72 -5.30
N VAL A 124 1.75 -11.62 -4.16
CA VAL A 124 1.23 -12.07 -2.85
C VAL A 124 0.12 -11.15 -2.30
N ALA A 125 -0.02 -9.96 -2.83
CA ALA A 125 -1.02 -8.98 -2.42
C ALA A 125 -2.18 -8.82 -3.43
N PHE A 126 -2.28 -9.70 -4.43
CA PHE A 126 -3.40 -9.65 -5.35
C PHE A 126 -4.71 -9.88 -4.59
N THR A 127 -5.64 -8.95 -4.74
CA THR A 127 -7.00 -9.08 -4.21
C THR A 127 -7.79 -10.02 -5.11
N ARG A 128 -8.43 -11.00 -4.50
CA ARG A 128 -9.34 -11.94 -5.16
C ARG A 128 -10.77 -11.67 -4.72
#